data_b3add6a9c879ce91bfca40e0dc8e702a
#
_entry.id   b3add6a9c879ce91bfca40e0dc8e702a
#
_cell.length_a   1.000
_cell.length_b   1.000
_cell.length_c   1.000
_cell.angle_alpha   90.00
_cell.angle_beta   90.00
_cell.angle_gamma   90.00
#
_symmetry.space_group_name_H-M   'P 1'
#
loop_
_entity.id
_entity.type
_entity.pdbx_description
1 polymer ?
#
loop_
_entity_poly.entity_id
_entity_poly.type
_entity_poly.pdbx_seq_one_letter_code
_entity_poly.pdbx_strand_id
1 'polypeptide(L)'
;MQYDFDTILDRRGRDALALDVIPYAGVEPKAGFSRIPMWVADMSFPTAPPVLEAIQARLSHPNFGYYRLTDAYYDSIIRGHRRTRTGWECGCVPA
;
A
#
# COMPACT_ATOMS: atom_id res chain seq x y z
N MET A 1 6.80 12.25 -13.24
CA MET A 1 6.51 12.31 -11.79
C MET A 1 7.53 11.41 -11.12
N GLN A 2 8.31 11.95 -10.20
CA GLN A 2 9.31 11.19 -9.45
C GLN A 2 8.67 10.75 -8.13
N TYR A 3 8.76 9.46 -7.84
CA TYR A 3 8.29 8.88 -6.57
C TYR A 3 9.44 8.89 -5.57
N ASP A 4 9.13 9.13 -4.31
CA ASP A 4 10.08 9.07 -3.21
C ASP A 4 10.08 7.65 -2.59
N PHE A 5 11.10 6.87 -2.92
CA PHE A 5 11.35 5.56 -2.34
C PHE A 5 12.58 5.53 -1.42
N ASP A 6 13.19 6.69 -1.19
CA ASP A 6 14.42 6.83 -0.41
C ASP A 6 14.16 7.34 1.01
N THR A 7 13.12 8.17 1.18
CA THR A 7 12.77 8.72 2.49
C THR A 7 12.11 7.65 3.36
N ILE A 8 12.74 7.34 4.48
CA ILE A 8 12.18 6.44 5.49
C ILE A 8 11.36 7.26 6.49
N LEU A 9 10.06 7.01 6.54
CA LEU A 9 9.15 7.64 7.50
C LEU A 9 9.32 7.02 8.88
N ASP A 10 9.44 7.85 9.92
CA ASP A 10 9.35 7.38 11.30
C ASP A 10 7.87 7.12 11.65
N ARG A 11 7.53 5.87 11.81
CA ARG A 11 6.17 5.40 12.07
C ARG A 11 5.98 4.86 13.49
N ARG A 12 6.99 5.03 14.37
CA ARG A 12 6.91 4.61 15.77
C ARG A 12 5.84 5.43 16.51
N GLY A 13 5.06 4.76 17.35
CA GLY A 13 3.96 5.39 18.10
C GLY A 13 2.79 5.86 17.22
N ARG A 14 2.64 5.27 16.03
CA ARG A 14 1.54 5.54 15.09
C ARG A 14 0.75 4.27 14.75
N ASP A 15 0.71 3.34 15.69
CA ASP A 15 0.05 2.04 15.55
C ASP A 15 0.57 1.21 14.35
N ALA A 16 1.82 1.44 13.98
CA ALA A 16 2.46 0.70 12.90
C ALA A 16 2.82 -0.70 13.36
N LEU A 17 2.08 -1.68 12.88
CA LEU A 17 2.24 -3.09 13.27
C LEU A 17 3.70 -3.58 13.17
N ALA A 18 4.41 -3.15 12.15
CA ALA A 18 5.79 -3.54 11.92
C ALA A 18 6.77 -3.06 13.03
N LEU A 19 6.47 -1.94 13.68
CA LEU A 19 7.38 -1.24 14.58
C LEU A 19 6.92 -1.25 16.04
N ASP A 20 5.61 -1.09 16.27
CA ASP A 20 5.05 -0.89 17.59
C ASP A 20 4.64 -2.21 18.27
N VAL A 21 4.40 -3.26 17.47
CA VAL A 21 4.02 -4.59 17.98
C VAL A 21 4.98 -5.64 17.44
N ILE A 22 5.70 -6.29 18.35
CA ILE A 22 6.50 -7.47 18.00
C ILE A 22 5.80 -8.72 18.51
N PRO A 23 5.36 -9.62 17.62
CA PRO A 23 4.58 -10.79 18.04
C PRO A 23 5.41 -11.88 18.72
N TYR A 24 6.73 -11.67 18.85
CA TYR A 24 7.64 -12.66 19.40
C TYR A 24 8.26 -12.16 20.69
N ALA A 25 8.04 -12.86 21.79
CA ALA A 25 8.64 -12.55 23.09
C ALA A 25 10.17 -12.74 23.03
N GLY A 26 10.89 -11.85 23.72
CA GLY A 26 12.36 -11.96 23.85
C GLY A 26 13.17 -11.46 22.67
N VAL A 27 12.53 -10.87 21.66
CA VAL A 27 13.24 -10.27 20.50
C VAL A 27 13.57 -8.82 20.80
N GLU A 28 14.64 -8.60 21.56
CA GLU A 28 15.17 -7.26 21.82
C GLU A 28 16.44 -7.00 21.01
N PRO A 29 16.65 -5.78 20.50
CA PRO A 29 17.87 -5.47 19.78
C PRO A 29 19.06 -5.53 20.72
N LYS A 30 20.17 -6.04 20.22
CA LYS A 30 21.43 -6.00 20.95
C LYS A 30 21.85 -4.55 21.17
N ALA A 31 22.50 -4.26 22.32
CA ALA A 31 22.95 -2.92 22.64
C ALA A 31 23.77 -2.30 21.49
N GLY A 32 23.43 -1.08 21.09
CA GLY A 32 24.06 -0.37 19.97
C GLY A 32 23.44 -0.64 18.59
N PHE A 33 22.42 -1.50 18.50
CA PHE A 33 21.74 -1.80 17.26
C PHE A 33 20.27 -1.32 17.30
N SER A 34 19.75 -0.86 16.16
CA SER A 34 18.35 -0.55 15.99
C SER A 34 17.56 -1.77 15.50
N ARG A 35 16.25 -1.78 15.74
CA ARG A 35 15.36 -2.80 15.18
C ARG A 35 15.16 -2.56 13.69
N ILE A 36 15.29 -3.63 12.92
CA ILE A 36 14.89 -3.65 11.51
C ILE A 36 13.73 -4.62 11.39
N PRO A 37 12.49 -4.14 11.15
CA PRO A 37 11.32 -5.00 11.03
C PRO A 37 11.39 -5.77 9.71
N MET A 38 11.36 -7.10 9.78
CA MET A 38 11.38 -7.99 8.60
C MET A 38 10.31 -9.09 8.68
N TRP A 39 9.36 -8.97 9.60
CA TRP A 39 8.37 -10.00 9.89
C TRP A 39 7.02 -9.78 9.22
N VAL A 40 6.78 -8.60 8.72
CA VAL A 40 5.56 -8.23 8.00
C VAL A 40 5.93 -7.51 6.71
N ALA A 41 5.20 -7.82 5.63
CA ALA A 41 5.37 -7.14 4.34
C ALA A 41 4.78 -5.72 4.42
N ASP A 42 5.60 -4.77 4.82
CA ASP A 42 5.23 -3.37 4.99
C ASP A 42 6.37 -2.47 4.50
N MET A 43 6.02 -1.27 4.07
CA MET A 43 6.97 -0.32 3.50
C MET A 43 7.05 0.94 4.34
N SER A 44 8.26 1.46 4.52
CA SER A 44 8.50 2.66 5.34
C SER A 44 8.66 3.94 4.53
N PHE A 45 8.60 3.88 3.21
CA PHE A 45 8.59 5.06 2.36
C PHE A 45 7.17 5.59 2.10
N PRO A 46 7.01 6.85 1.66
CA PRO A 46 5.71 7.46 1.43
C PRO A 46 4.87 6.73 0.38
N THR A 47 3.57 6.69 0.61
CA THR A 47 2.62 6.23 -0.41
C THR A 47 2.72 7.13 -1.66
N ALA A 48 2.62 6.52 -2.83
CA ALA A 48 2.71 7.23 -4.11
C ALA A 48 1.74 8.42 -4.19
N PRO A 49 2.20 9.60 -4.62
CA PRO A 49 1.37 10.81 -4.66
C PRO A 49 0.01 10.65 -5.35
N PRO A 50 -0.12 9.96 -6.50
CA PRO A 50 -1.43 9.78 -7.14
C PRO A 50 -2.45 9.05 -6.27
N VAL A 51 -2.01 8.16 -5.38
CA VAL A 51 -2.90 7.46 -4.45
C VAL A 51 -3.40 8.44 -3.38
N LEU A 52 -2.50 9.26 -2.82
CA LEU A 52 -2.85 10.27 -1.83
C LEU A 52 -3.79 11.32 -2.43
N GLU A 53 -3.52 11.79 -3.64
CA GLU A 53 -4.36 12.73 -4.38
C GLU A 53 -5.77 12.17 -4.61
N ALA A 54 -5.89 10.90 -4.99
CA ALA A 54 -7.18 10.25 -5.18
C ALA A 54 -7.98 10.14 -3.87
N ILE A 55 -7.31 9.81 -2.76
CA ILE A 55 -7.94 9.77 -1.44
C ILE A 55 -8.40 11.17 -1.03
N GLN A 56 -7.57 12.18 -1.22
CA GLN A 56 -7.88 13.56 -0.87
C GLN A 56 -9.05 14.11 -1.72
N ALA A 57 -9.07 13.81 -3.01
CA ALA A 57 -10.19 14.14 -3.88
C ALA A 57 -11.49 13.45 -3.42
N ARG A 58 -11.40 12.20 -2.94
CA ARG A 58 -12.57 11.49 -2.41
C ARG A 58 -13.10 12.12 -1.11
N LEU A 59 -12.24 12.70 -0.29
CA LEU A 59 -12.64 13.38 0.95
C LEU A 59 -13.46 14.65 0.70
N SER A 60 -13.36 15.27 -0.48
CA SER A 60 -14.21 16.42 -0.85
C SER A 60 -15.70 16.07 -0.95
N HIS A 61 -16.02 14.77 -1.07
CA HIS A 61 -17.38 14.25 -1.02
C HIS A 61 -17.51 13.30 0.19
N PRO A 62 -17.75 13.79 1.38
CA PRO A 62 -17.56 13.08 2.66
C PRO A 62 -18.68 12.09 3.01
N ASN A 63 -19.34 11.51 2.03
CA ASN A 63 -20.30 10.44 2.22
C ASN A 63 -19.66 9.09 1.84
N PHE A 64 -19.51 8.19 2.81
CA PHE A 64 -18.89 6.88 2.67
C PHE A 64 -19.89 5.73 2.82
N GLY A 65 -21.10 5.93 2.32
CA GLY A 65 -22.14 4.91 2.31
C GLY A 65 -21.86 3.78 1.32
N TYR A 66 -22.90 3.03 0.96
CA TYR A 66 -22.80 1.94 -0.01
C TYR A 66 -22.56 2.47 -1.42
N TYR A 67 -21.59 1.87 -2.11
CA TYR A 67 -21.25 2.21 -3.49
C TYR A 67 -21.36 1.01 -4.42
N ARG A 68 -21.73 1.30 -5.65
CA ARG A 68 -21.71 0.34 -6.75
C ARG A 68 -20.28 0.21 -7.28
N LEU A 69 -19.84 -1.00 -7.56
CA LEU A 69 -18.65 -1.25 -8.37
C LEU A 69 -18.92 -0.76 -9.81
N THR A 70 -18.04 0.06 -10.33
CA THR A 70 -18.16 0.66 -11.66
C THR A 70 -17.28 -0.06 -12.68
N ASP A 71 -17.56 0.11 -13.97
CA ASP A 71 -16.71 -0.43 -15.03
C ASP A 71 -15.27 0.10 -14.92
N ALA A 72 -15.10 1.38 -14.52
CA ALA A 72 -13.79 1.96 -14.27
C ALA A 72 -12.98 1.21 -13.19
N TYR A 73 -13.64 0.63 -12.19
CA TYR A 73 -12.98 -0.21 -11.17
C TYR A 73 -12.44 -1.49 -11.81
N TYR A 74 -13.27 -2.21 -12.58
CA TYR A 74 -12.85 -3.43 -13.26
C TYR A 74 -11.77 -3.18 -14.31
N ASP A 75 -11.89 -2.11 -15.08
CA ASP A 75 -10.91 -1.71 -16.08
C ASP A 75 -9.56 -1.39 -15.45
N SER A 76 -9.53 -0.81 -14.24
CA SER A 76 -8.28 -0.53 -13.52
C SER A 76 -7.54 -1.81 -13.14
N ILE A 77 -8.28 -2.83 -12.68
CA ILE A 77 -7.73 -4.16 -12.35
C ILE A 77 -7.17 -4.82 -13.62
N ILE A 78 -7.95 -4.85 -14.69
CA ILE A 78 -7.56 -5.46 -15.98
C ILE A 78 -6.30 -4.80 -16.52
N ARG A 79 -6.24 -3.45 -16.51
CA ARG A 79 -5.05 -2.71 -16.95
C ARG A 79 -3.83 -2.99 -16.08
N GLY A 80 -4.03 -3.08 -14.76
CA GLY A 80 -2.96 -3.44 -13.82
C GLY A 80 -2.36 -4.80 -14.16
N HIS A 81 -3.21 -5.81 -14.35
CA HIS A 81 -2.76 -7.16 -14.70
C HIS A 81 -2.06 -7.23 -16.08
N ARG A 82 -2.56 -6.53 -17.08
CA ARG A 82 -1.92 -6.49 -18.41
C ARG A 82 -0.55 -5.83 -18.38
N ARG A 83 -0.33 -4.83 -17.53
CA ARG A 83 0.98 -4.15 -17.41
C ARG A 83 2.01 -4.95 -16.65
N THR A 84 1.59 -5.74 -15.68
CA THR A 84 2.51 -6.50 -14.80
C THR A 84 2.81 -7.91 -15.30
N ARG A 85 1.99 -8.45 -16.20
CA ARG A 85 2.15 -9.77 -16.78
C ARG A 85 2.21 -9.68 -18.30
N THR A 86 3.38 -9.43 -18.84
CA THR A 86 3.68 -9.64 -20.26
C THR A 86 3.50 -11.13 -20.57
N GLY A 87 2.41 -11.49 -21.27
CA GLY A 87 2.17 -12.85 -21.75
C GLY A 87 0.91 -13.56 -21.24
N TRP A 88 0.10 -12.96 -20.36
CA TRP A 88 -1.21 -13.52 -20.02
C TRP A 88 -2.30 -12.79 -20.79
N GLU A 89 -2.77 -13.40 -21.85
CA GLU A 89 -4.07 -13.05 -22.45
C GLU A 89 -5.14 -13.57 -21.50
N CYS A 90 -5.82 -12.66 -20.82
CA CYS A 90 -7.03 -12.99 -20.07
C CYS A 90 -8.15 -13.28 -21.06
N GLY A 91 -8.31 -14.55 -21.45
CA GLY A 91 -9.34 -15.03 -22.36
C GLY A 91 -10.75 -15.05 -21.76
N CYS A 92 -11.06 -14.24 -20.77
CA CYS A 92 -12.30 -14.24 -20.01
C CYS A 92 -13.08 -12.93 -20.12
N VAL A 93 -13.10 -12.27 -21.27
CA VAL A 93 -14.10 -11.22 -21.53
C VAL A 93 -14.83 -11.59 -22.82
N PRO A 94 -16.05 -12.13 -22.75
CA PRO A 94 -16.91 -12.11 -23.94
C PRO A 94 -17.20 -10.65 -24.30
N ALA A 95 -17.17 -10.41 -25.62
CA ALA A 95 -17.49 -9.13 -26.24
C ALA A 95 -18.90 -8.63 -25.85
#